data_54d9f8e1f953944ba2c5deafe842bbca
#
_entry.id   54d9f8e1f953944ba2c5deafe842bbca
#
_cell.length_a   1.000
_cell.length_b   1.000
_cell.length_c   1.000
_cell.angle_alpha   90.00
_cell.angle_beta   90.00
_cell.angle_gamma   90.00
#
_symmetry.space_group_name_H-M   'P 1'
#
loop_
_entity.id
_entity.type
_entity.pdbx_description
1 polymer ?
#
loop_
_entity_poly.entity_id
_entity_poly.type
_entity_poly.pdbx_seq_one_letter_code
_entity_poly.pdbx_strand_id
1 'polypeptide(L)'
;MTIQNTFEILKNHFGERWSTSQTDLENHGHSESYFPTHAPDAVVYPLTTADVVYIVNVCHQSKIPIIGYGVGTSLEGHTSAIHGGICVDFSKMNKVLEIDPSNMSATLEPGVTREQLNHELRHSGLFFSVDPGANATLGGMASTRASGTTSVRYGTMRENIQSLEVVIANGCLLYTSDAADESVR
;
A
#
# COMPACT_ATOMS: atom_id res chain seq x y z
N MET A 1 7.72 -4.80 -24.98
CA MET A 1 6.31 -5.21 -24.97
C MET A 1 5.49 -3.95 -25.17
N THR A 2 4.37 -3.97 -25.91
CA THR A 2 3.51 -2.77 -26.05
C THR A 2 2.61 -2.61 -24.82
N ILE A 3 2.15 -1.39 -24.52
CA ILE A 3 1.24 -1.10 -23.41
C ILE A 3 -0.03 -1.96 -23.51
N GLN A 4 -0.62 -2.03 -24.70
CA GLN A 4 -1.83 -2.85 -24.95
C GLN A 4 -1.62 -4.33 -24.64
N ASN A 5 -0.48 -4.90 -25.04
CA ASN A 5 -0.17 -6.30 -24.75
C ASN A 5 0.01 -6.55 -23.24
N THR A 6 0.59 -5.59 -22.53
CA THR A 6 0.73 -5.67 -21.05
C THR A 6 -0.64 -5.65 -20.37
N PHE A 7 -1.54 -4.80 -20.82
CA PHE A 7 -2.91 -4.74 -20.24
C PHE A 7 -3.68 -6.04 -20.50
N GLU A 8 -3.57 -6.62 -21.69
CA GLU A 8 -4.19 -7.92 -21.98
C GLU A 8 -3.61 -9.06 -21.11
N ILE A 9 -2.29 -9.08 -20.88
CA ILE A 9 -1.65 -10.06 -20.01
C ILE A 9 -2.17 -9.94 -18.59
N LEU A 10 -2.21 -8.73 -18.03
CA LEU A 10 -2.69 -8.49 -16.66
C LEU A 10 -4.19 -8.75 -16.55
N LYS A 11 -5.00 -8.29 -17.50
CA LYS A 11 -6.43 -8.55 -17.55
C LYS A 11 -6.74 -10.05 -17.57
N ASN A 12 -6.04 -10.82 -18.39
CA ASN A 12 -6.24 -12.27 -18.47
C ASN A 12 -5.81 -12.99 -17.20
N HIS A 13 -4.75 -12.51 -16.53
CA HIS A 13 -4.27 -13.10 -15.28
C HIS A 13 -5.17 -12.78 -14.08
N PHE A 14 -5.64 -11.53 -13.97
CA PHE A 14 -6.40 -11.07 -12.82
C PHE A 14 -7.93 -11.20 -12.98
N GLY A 15 -8.44 -11.32 -14.21
CA GLY A 15 -9.87 -11.48 -14.47
C GLY A 15 -10.71 -10.38 -13.83
N GLU A 16 -11.64 -10.75 -12.93
CA GLU A 16 -12.52 -9.81 -12.22
C GLU A 16 -11.78 -8.86 -11.25
N ARG A 17 -10.52 -9.14 -10.96
CA ARG A 17 -9.66 -8.28 -10.14
C ARG A 17 -8.91 -7.22 -10.96
N TRP A 18 -9.24 -7.09 -12.22
CA TRP A 18 -8.78 -6.04 -13.14
C TRP A 18 -9.97 -5.18 -13.54
N SER A 19 -9.86 -3.88 -13.39
CA SER A 19 -10.91 -2.94 -13.74
C SER A 19 -10.39 -1.82 -14.64
N THR A 20 -11.20 -1.50 -15.65
CA THR A 20 -11.06 -0.31 -16.48
C THR A 20 -12.38 0.46 -16.53
N SER A 21 -13.26 0.24 -15.52
CA SER A 21 -14.52 0.96 -15.45
C SER A 21 -14.25 2.44 -15.13
N GLN A 22 -14.99 3.32 -15.80
CA GLN A 22 -14.82 4.77 -15.64
C GLN A 22 -14.93 5.19 -14.15
N THR A 23 -15.87 4.60 -13.41
CA THR A 23 -16.08 4.89 -11.99
C THR A 23 -14.87 4.50 -11.15
N ASP A 24 -14.28 3.31 -11.39
CA ASP A 24 -13.08 2.88 -10.68
C ASP A 24 -11.89 3.80 -10.97
N LEU A 25 -11.68 4.13 -12.24
CA LEU A 25 -10.59 5.02 -12.65
C LEU A 25 -10.71 6.41 -12.00
N GLU A 26 -11.91 6.97 -12.00
CA GLU A 26 -12.18 8.27 -11.37
C GLU A 26 -11.97 8.23 -9.87
N ASN A 27 -12.45 7.19 -9.18
CA ASN A 27 -12.28 7.03 -7.75
C ASN A 27 -10.80 6.91 -7.34
N HIS A 28 -9.99 6.22 -8.15
CA HIS A 28 -8.55 6.06 -7.87
C HIS A 28 -7.70 7.24 -8.36
N GLY A 29 -8.24 8.10 -9.20
CA GLY A 29 -7.58 9.33 -9.65
C GLY A 29 -7.92 10.55 -8.78
N HIS A 30 -9.00 10.48 -8.02
CA HIS A 30 -9.45 11.57 -7.16
C HIS A 30 -8.78 11.47 -5.78
N SER A 31 -8.41 12.60 -5.22
CA SER A 31 -7.97 12.73 -3.83
C SER A 31 -8.45 14.06 -3.25
N GLU A 32 -8.43 14.22 -1.93
CA GLU A 32 -8.72 15.49 -1.25
C GLU A 32 -7.56 16.50 -1.36
N SER A 33 -6.55 16.20 -2.17
CA SER A 33 -5.42 17.10 -2.39
C SER A 33 -5.78 18.27 -3.29
N TYR A 34 -4.94 19.32 -3.26
CA TYR A 34 -5.06 20.48 -4.16
C TYR A 34 -4.85 20.13 -5.64
N PHE A 35 -4.19 18.99 -5.92
CA PHE A 35 -3.83 18.61 -7.28
C PHE A 35 -5.06 18.19 -8.11
N PRO A 36 -5.04 18.44 -9.42
CA PRO A 36 -6.11 17.97 -10.29
C PRO A 36 -6.18 16.45 -10.31
N THR A 37 -7.36 15.93 -10.58
CA THR A 37 -7.60 14.49 -10.72
C THR A 37 -6.82 13.93 -11.90
N HIS A 38 -6.02 12.91 -11.66
CA HIS A 38 -5.30 12.14 -12.67
C HIS A 38 -5.64 10.66 -12.51
N ALA A 39 -6.59 10.19 -13.32
CA ALA A 39 -7.02 8.81 -13.29
C ALA A 39 -5.93 7.87 -13.86
N PRO A 40 -5.75 6.66 -13.29
CA PRO A 40 -4.91 5.63 -13.89
C PRO A 40 -5.57 5.05 -15.15
N ASP A 41 -4.80 4.30 -15.95
CA ASP A 41 -5.31 3.60 -17.11
C ASP A 41 -6.08 2.31 -16.75
N ALA A 42 -5.74 1.72 -15.62
CA ALA A 42 -6.42 0.54 -15.06
C ALA A 42 -6.18 0.44 -13.56
N VAL A 43 -7.06 -0.31 -12.89
CA VAL A 43 -6.94 -0.68 -11.47
C VAL A 43 -6.84 -2.20 -11.36
N VAL A 44 -5.92 -2.68 -10.51
CA VAL A 44 -5.76 -4.11 -10.21
C VAL A 44 -5.76 -4.33 -8.69
N TYR A 45 -6.44 -5.40 -8.27
CA TYR A 45 -6.64 -5.77 -6.87
C TYR A 45 -5.87 -7.06 -6.55
N PRO A 46 -4.62 -6.99 -6.06
CA PRO A 46 -3.87 -8.16 -5.64
C PRO A 46 -4.48 -8.79 -4.37
N LEU A 47 -4.26 -10.09 -4.20
CA LEU A 47 -4.64 -10.84 -2.99
C LEU A 47 -3.41 -11.35 -2.22
N THR A 48 -2.25 -11.35 -2.88
CA THR A 48 -1.01 -11.92 -2.32
C THR A 48 0.21 -11.11 -2.75
N THR A 49 1.30 -11.24 -2.00
CA THR A 49 2.61 -10.69 -2.41
C THR A 49 3.05 -11.21 -3.79
N ALA A 50 2.75 -12.47 -4.11
CA ALA A 50 3.07 -13.03 -5.42
C ALA A 50 2.32 -12.30 -6.57
N ASP A 51 1.07 -11.91 -6.36
CA ASP A 51 0.32 -11.07 -7.30
C ASP A 51 1.03 -9.72 -7.52
N VAL A 52 1.50 -9.08 -6.43
CA VAL A 52 2.21 -7.80 -6.51
C VAL A 52 3.52 -7.95 -7.28
N VAL A 53 4.31 -8.99 -6.99
CA VAL A 53 5.55 -9.31 -7.73
C VAL A 53 5.26 -9.52 -9.20
N TYR A 54 4.18 -10.23 -9.55
CA TYR A 54 3.80 -10.45 -10.94
C TYR A 54 3.45 -9.14 -11.66
N ILE A 55 2.61 -8.28 -11.04
CA ILE A 55 2.25 -6.96 -11.58
C ILE A 55 3.52 -6.14 -11.83
N VAL A 56 4.39 -6.02 -10.82
CA VAL A 56 5.60 -5.22 -10.91
C VAL A 56 6.52 -5.72 -12.04
N ASN A 57 6.74 -7.04 -12.14
CA ASN A 57 7.58 -7.61 -13.19
C ASN A 57 7.05 -7.31 -14.59
N VAL A 58 5.74 -7.49 -14.82
CA VAL A 58 5.11 -7.24 -16.12
C VAL A 58 5.17 -5.76 -16.48
N CYS A 59 4.89 -4.87 -15.53
CA CYS A 59 4.96 -3.42 -15.73
C CYS A 59 6.40 -2.94 -15.94
N HIS A 60 7.37 -3.48 -15.17
CA HIS A 60 8.78 -3.14 -15.30
C HIS A 60 9.33 -3.44 -16.71
N GLN A 61 9.01 -4.63 -17.26
CA GLN A 61 9.41 -5.00 -18.62
C GLN A 61 8.86 -4.09 -19.69
N SER A 62 7.71 -3.50 -19.45
CA SER A 62 7.00 -2.62 -20.38
C SER A 62 7.16 -1.13 -20.07
N LYS A 63 7.87 -0.80 -18.98
CA LYS A 63 8.07 0.57 -18.46
C LYS A 63 6.74 1.31 -18.22
N ILE A 64 5.73 0.59 -17.74
CA ILE A 64 4.44 1.15 -17.37
C ILE A 64 4.52 1.65 -15.92
N PRO A 65 4.10 2.89 -15.62
CA PRO A 65 4.02 3.41 -14.27
C PRO A 65 3.09 2.57 -13.38
N ILE A 66 3.45 2.44 -12.11
CA ILE A 66 2.64 1.78 -11.09
C ILE A 66 2.36 2.78 -9.98
N ILE A 67 1.11 2.84 -9.55
CA ILE A 67 0.64 3.68 -8.46
C ILE A 67 0.12 2.75 -7.35
N GLY A 68 0.77 2.75 -6.17
CA GLY A 68 0.23 2.04 -5.00
C GLY A 68 -0.93 2.81 -4.39
N TYR A 69 -2.02 2.12 -4.05
CA TYR A 69 -3.22 2.73 -3.51
C TYR A 69 -3.70 1.98 -2.26
N GLY A 70 -3.91 2.71 -1.18
CA GLY A 70 -4.54 2.23 0.05
C GLY A 70 -5.99 2.72 0.12
N VAL A 71 -6.23 3.85 0.81
CA VAL A 71 -7.53 4.51 0.90
C VAL A 71 -7.53 5.92 0.29
N GLY A 72 -6.45 6.32 -0.36
CA GLY A 72 -6.37 7.58 -1.11
C GLY A 72 -6.35 8.86 -0.26
N THR A 73 -6.13 8.76 1.06
CA THR A 73 -6.19 9.91 1.99
C THR A 73 -4.93 10.79 2.02
N SER A 74 -3.90 10.47 1.23
CA SER A 74 -2.69 11.30 1.16
C SER A 74 -2.98 12.63 0.45
N LEU A 75 -2.55 13.73 1.07
CA LEU A 75 -2.69 15.08 0.51
C LEU A 75 -1.51 15.51 -0.39
N GLU A 76 -0.48 14.67 -0.49
CA GLU A 76 0.78 14.97 -1.17
C GLU A 76 0.79 14.56 -2.65
N GLY A 77 -0.35 14.11 -3.19
CA GLY A 77 -0.46 13.67 -4.58
C GLY A 77 0.13 12.29 -4.90
N HIS A 78 0.42 11.47 -3.88
CA HIS A 78 1.03 10.14 -4.08
C HIS A 78 0.19 9.18 -4.93
N THR A 79 -1.14 9.36 -4.95
CA THR A 79 -2.07 8.53 -5.70
C THR A 79 -2.39 9.07 -7.10
N SER A 80 -1.83 10.22 -7.47
CA SER A 80 -2.08 10.85 -8.78
C SER A 80 -1.33 10.14 -9.91
N ALA A 81 -2.05 9.63 -10.89
CA ALA A 81 -1.48 8.95 -12.05
C ALA A 81 -1.08 9.94 -13.16
N ILE A 82 -0.17 10.88 -12.87
CA ILE A 82 0.22 11.98 -13.78
C ILE A 82 0.79 11.52 -15.13
N HIS A 83 1.20 10.26 -15.23
CA HIS A 83 1.71 9.63 -16.45
C HIS A 83 0.85 8.42 -16.85
N GLY A 84 -0.41 8.36 -16.39
CA GLY A 84 -1.23 7.15 -16.53
C GLY A 84 -0.65 5.99 -15.74
N GLY A 85 -0.83 4.77 -16.25
CA GLY A 85 -0.29 3.55 -15.66
C GLY A 85 -1.31 2.76 -14.86
N ILE A 86 -0.84 1.82 -14.05
CA ILE A 86 -1.68 0.86 -13.34
C ILE A 86 -1.71 1.20 -11.86
N CYS A 87 -2.92 1.42 -11.34
CA CYS A 87 -3.17 1.54 -9.92
C CYS A 87 -3.28 0.15 -9.29
N VAL A 88 -2.49 -0.10 -8.26
CA VAL A 88 -2.48 -1.34 -7.47
C VAL A 88 -3.18 -1.05 -6.15
N ASP A 89 -4.43 -1.49 -6.06
CA ASP A 89 -5.27 -1.28 -4.87
C ASP A 89 -5.14 -2.44 -3.89
N PHE A 90 -4.61 -2.15 -2.71
CA PHE A 90 -4.35 -3.11 -1.66
C PHE A 90 -5.57 -3.41 -0.76
N SER A 91 -6.75 -2.91 -1.06
CA SER A 91 -7.95 -3.09 -0.23
C SER A 91 -8.33 -4.55 0.01
N LYS A 92 -7.93 -5.47 -0.89
CA LYS A 92 -8.17 -6.91 -0.76
C LYS A 92 -7.05 -7.66 -0.01
N MET A 93 -5.93 -7.01 0.28
CA MET A 93 -4.87 -7.52 1.17
C MET A 93 -5.03 -6.86 2.54
N ASN A 94 -6.05 -7.26 3.29
CA ASN A 94 -6.50 -6.57 4.51
C ASN A 94 -6.63 -7.49 5.74
N LYS A 95 -5.83 -8.55 5.81
CA LYS A 95 -5.85 -9.48 6.93
C LYS A 95 -4.83 -9.08 8.00
N VAL A 96 -5.25 -9.14 9.25
CA VAL A 96 -4.35 -9.21 10.40
C VAL A 96 -3.91 -10.66 10.52
N LEU A 97 -2.62 -10.93 10.27
CA LEU A 97 -2.09 -12.29 10.18
C LEU A 97 -1.74 -12.84 11.54
N GLU A 98 -1.19 -12.00 12.41
CA GLU A 98 -0.77 -12.39 13.75
C GLU A 98 -0.81 -11.17 14.68
N ILE A 99 -1.20 -11.40 15.93
CA ILE A 99 -1.07 -10.44 17.04
C ILE A 99 -0.30 -11.14 18.15
N ASP A 100 0.84 -10.58 18.55
CA ASP A 100 1.61 -11.02 19.71
C ASP A 100 1.63 -9.93 20.80
N PRO A 101 0.73 -10.00 21.77
CA PRO A 101 0.67 -9.02 22.85
C PRO A 101 1.91 -9.02 23.75
N SER A 102 2.61 -10.17 23.85
CA SER A 102 3.79 -10.30 24.71
C SER A 102 4.97 -9.49 24.18
N ASN A 103 5.11 -9.46 22.85
CA ASN A 103 6.13 -8.68 22.15
C ASN A 103 5.60 -7.32 21.67
N MET A 104 4.34 -7.00 21.96
CA MET A 104 3.67 -5.77 21.49
C MET A 104 3.80 -5.60 19.98
N SER A 105 3.64 -6.68 19.23
CA SER A 105 3.78 -6.69 17.78
C SER A 105 2.56 -7.28 17.07
N ALA A 106 2.37 -6.90 15.81
CA ALA A 106 1.37 -7.47 14.93
C ALA A 106 1.92 -7.58 13.50
N THR A 107 1.65 -8.73 12.88
CA THR A 107 1.93 -8.96 11.45
C THR A 107 0.64 -8.83 10.66
N LEU A 108 0.67 -8.02 9.60
CA LEU A 108 -0.53 -7.68 8.85
C LEU A 108 -0.25 -7.40 7.37
N GLU A 109 -1.30 -7.52 6.57
CA GLU A 109 -1.28 -7.14 5.16
C GLU A 109 -1.40 -5.61 4.99
N PRO A 110 -0.88 -5.03 3.88
CA PRO A 110 -0.76 -3.59 3.70
C PRO A 110 -2.10 -2.83 3.66
N GLY A 111 -3.19 -3.48 3.29
CA GLY A 111 -4.53 -2.90 3.23
C GLY A 111 -5.28 -2.87 4.56
N VAL A 112 -4.71 -3.40 5.64
CA VAL A 112 -5.30 -3.28 6.99
C VAL A 112 -5.33 -1.81 7.39
N THR A 113 -6.49 -1.31 7.82
CA THR A 113 -6.60 0.05 8.33
C THR A 113 -6.21 0.16 9.79
N ARG A 114 -5.84 1.37 10.22
CA ARG A 114 -5.55 1.67 11.63
C ARG A 114 -6.72 1.29 12.56
N GLU A 115 -7.93 1.64 12.16
CA GLU A 115 -9.13 1.33 12.97
C GLU A 115 -9.38 -0.17 13.04
N GLN A 116 -9.21 -0.89 11.94
CA GLN A 116 -9.34 -2.35 11.91
C GLN A 116 -8.35 -2.99 12.90
N LEU A 117 -7.07 -2.60 12.87
CA LEU A 117 -6.09 -3.13 13.82
C LEU A 117 -6.47 -2.79 15.26
N ASN A 118 -6.85 -1.56 15.56
CA ASN A 118 -7.27 -1.17 16.90
C ASN A 118 -8.53 -1.90 17.37
N HIS A 119 -9.43 -2.23 16.44
CA HIS A 119 -10.59 -3.07 16.76
C HIS A 119 -10.17 -4.49 17.19
N GLU A 120 -9.21 -5.09 16.49
CA GLU A 120 -8.67 -6.41 16.87
C GLU A 120 -7.93 -6.35 18.22
N LEU A 121 -7.23 -5.25 18.52
CA LEU A 121 -6.47 -5.07 19.76
C LEU A 121 -7.31 -4.73 20.99
N ARG A 122 -8.62 -4.42 20.85
CA ARG A 122 -9.48 -3.87 21.91
C ARG A 122 -9.51 -4.65 23.24
N HIS A 123 -9.24 -5.96 23.20
CA HIS A 123 -9.24 -6.82 24.39
C HIS A 123 -7.84 -7.12 24.95
N SER A 124 -6.79 -6.66 24.28
CA SER A 124 -5.40 -6.90 24.70
C SER A 124 -4.86 -5.84 25.67
N GLY A 125 -5.54 -4.70 25.79
CA GLY A 125 -5.02 -3.52 26.50
C GLY A 125 -3.98 -2.73 25.69
N LEU A 126 -3.75 -3.11 24.43
CA LEU A 126 -2.83 -2.46 23.48
C LEU A 126 -3.60 -1.66 22.44
N PHE A 127 -2.90 -0.74 21.80
CA PHE A 127 -3.40 0.01 20.67
C PHE A 127 -2.26 0.41 19.73
N PHE A 128 -2.57 0.58 18.45
CA PHE A 128 -1.64 1.13 17.49
C PHE A 128 -1.64 2.65 17.59
N SER A 129 -0.48 3.22 17.89
CA SER A 129 -0.34 4.59 18.39
C SER A 129 -0.33 5.68 17.34
N VAL A 130 0.07 5.40 16.08
CA VAL A 130 0.18 6.43 15.06
C VAL A 130 -1.21 6.78 14.51
N ASP A 131 -1.62 8.04 14.70
CA ASP A 131 -2.94 8.54 14.29
C ASP A 131 -2.80 9.74 13.35
N PRO A 132 -2.87 9.53 12.02
CA PRO A 132 -2.78 10.62 11.05
C PRO A 132 -4.08 11.43 10.90
N GLY A 133 -5.13 11.12 11.67
CA GLY A 133 -6.45 11.74 11.58
C GLY A 133 -7.39 11.06 10.58
N ALA A 134 -6.87 10.47 9.52
CA ALA A 134 -7.64 9.64 8.59
C ALA A 134 -7.57 8.15 8.99
N ASN A 135 -8.60 7.38 8.65
CA ASN A 135 -8.55 5.91 8.78
C ASN A 135 -7.74 5.31 7.62
N ALA A 136 -6.43 5.56 7.64
CA ALA A 136 -5.51 5.15 6.60
C ALA A 136 -5.11 3.67 6.73
N THR A 137 -4.69 3.07 5.61
CA THR A 137 -4.10 1.73 5.60
C THR A 137 -2.68 1.77 6.14
N LEU A 138 -2.28 0.73 6.87
CA LEU A 138 -0.96 0.67 7.50
C LEU A 138 0.18 0.60 6.47
N GLY A 139 -0.05 -0.07 5.33
CA GLY A 139 0.89 -0.03 4.21
C GLY A 139 1.04 1.38 3.61
N GLY A 140 -0.06 2.11 3.45
CA GLY A 140 -0.04 3.52 3.02
C GLY A 140 0.67 4.41 4.03
N MET A 141 0.38 4.26 5.32
CA MET A 141 1.04 5.00 6.40
C MET A 141 2.55 4.73 6.44
N ALA A 142 2.97 3.47 6.23
CA ALA A 142 4.37 3.09 6.13
C ALA A 142 5.06 3.79 4.95
N SER A 143 4.44 3.74 3.77
CA SER A 143 4.98 4.31 2.53
C SER A 143 5.15 5.83 2.59
N THR A 144 4.30 6.53 3.33
CA THR A 144 4.34 7.99 3.48
C THR A 144 5.03 8.46 4.76
N ARG A 145 5.55 7.55 5.57
CA ARG A 145 6.09 7.86 6.90
C ARG A 145 5.10 8.68 7.74
N ALA A 146 3.86 8.23 7.79
CA ALA A 146 2.80 8.96 8.47
C ALA A 146 3.13 9.25 9.93
N SER A 147 2.63 10.38 10.41
CA SER A 147 2.69 10.83 11.79
C SER A 147 1.28 11.22 12.25
N GLY A 148 1.14 11.60 13.50
CA GLY A 148 -0.13 12.05 14.04
C GLY A 148 0.04 12.76 15.37
N THR A 149 -1.07 13.10 16.01
CA THR A 149 -1.09 13.87 17.27
C THR A 149 -0.36 13.17 18.41
N THR A 150 -0.31 11.84 18.40
CA THR A 150 0.35 11.00 19.39
C THR A 150 1.85 10.80 19.14
N SER A 151 2.36 11.23 17.97
CA SER A 151 3.75 10.98 17.55
C SER A 151 4.81 11.63 18.43
N VAL A 152 4.46 12.70 19.15
CA VAL A 152 5.36 13.32 20.14
C VAL A 152 5.74 12.33 21.25
N ARG A 153 4.82 11.44 21.62
CA ARG A 153 5.04 10.42 22.66
C ARG A 153 5.50 9.08 22.12
N TYR A 154 4.93 8.64 21.00
CA TYR A 154 5.07 7.25 20.52
C TYR A 154 5.88 7.14 19.22
N GLY A 155 6.35 8.26 18.68
CA GLY A 155 7.04 8.26 17.39
C GLY A 155 6.08 8.26 16.18
N THR A 156 6.66 8.25 15.01
CA THR A 156 5.99 8.16 13.70
C THR A 156 5.88 6.71 13.25
N MET A 157 5.43 6.45 12.04
CA MET A 157 5.46 5.10 11.45
C MET A 157 6.86 4.48 11.45
N ARG A 158 7.91 5.29 11.27
CA ARG A 158 9.30 4.79 11.29
C ARG A 158 9.64 4.04 12.57
N GLU A 159 9.27 4.61 13.71
CA GLU A 159 9.57 4.04 15.03
C GLU A 159 8.62 2.90 15.41
N ASN A 160 7.49 2.76 14.70
CA ASN A 160 6.46 1.76 14.98
C ASN A 160 6.44 0.60 13.98
N ILE A 161 7.39 0.54 13.04
CA ILE A 161 7.57 -0.59 12.12
C ILE A 161 8.82 -1.35 12.50
N GLN A 162 8.68 -2.65 12.75
CA GLN A 162 9.80 -3.55 13.04
C GLN A 162 10.42 -4.11 11.76
N SER A 163 9.59 -4.52 10.80
CA SER A 163 10.04 -5.08 9.54
C SER A 163 9.00 -4.84 8.44
N LEU A 164 9.47 -4.91 7.20
CA LEU A 164 8.65 -4.79 6.00
C LEU A 164 9.00 -5.90 5.01
N GLU A 165 7.98 -6.44 4.37
CA GLU A 165 8.11 -7.18 3.11
C GLU A 165 7.80 -6.19 1.98
N VAL A 166 8.77 -5.94 1.10
CA VAL A 166 8.67 -4.91 0.06
C VAL A 166 8.97 -5.49 -1.31
N VAL A 167 8.08 -5.26 -2.26
CA VAL A 167 8.34 -5.52 -3.68
C VAL A 167 8.93 -4.25 -4.29
N ILE A 168 10.21 -4.29 -4.66
CA ILE A 168 10.88 -3.15 -5.27
C ILE A 168 10.64 -3.07 -6.78
N ALA A 169 10.99 -1.95 -7.41
CA ALA A 169 10.61 -1.61 -8.78
C ALA A 169 11.05 -2.62 -9.88
N ASN A 170 12.02 -3.47 -9.61
CA ASN A 170 12.44 -4.54 -10.51
C ASN A 170 11.76 -5.90 -10.23
N GLY A 171 10.78 -5.93 -9.32
CA GLY A 171 10.05 -7.13 -8.92
C GLY A 171 10.74 -7.99 -7.87
N CYS A 172 11.93 -7.63 -7.39
CA CYS A 172 12.56 -8.35 -6.30
C CYS A 172 11.81 -8.14 -4.99
N LEU A 173 11.72 -9.19 -4.19
CA LEU A 173 11.17 -9.17 -2.86
C LEU A 173 12.29 -8.90 -1.85
N LEU A 174 12.12 -7.87 -1.04
CA LEU A 174 13.04 -7.45 -0.01
C LEU A 174 12.37 -7.62 1.35
N TYR A 175 13.07 -8.27 2.27
CA TYR A 175 12.70 -8.32 3.68
C TYR A 175 13.62 -7.39 4.46
N THR A 176 13.03 -6.43 5.16
CA THR A 176 13.78 -5.59 6.08
C THR A 176 13.64 -6.17 7.48
N SER A 177 14.75 -6.24 8.21
CA SER A 177 14.79 -6.58 9.64
C SER A 177 15.65 -5.55 10.35
N ASP A 178 15.67 -5.56 11.68
CA ASP A 178 16.50 -4.65 12.48
C ASP A 178 17.99 -4.66 12.13
N ALA A 179 18.46 -5.70 11.45
CA ALA A 179 19.82 -5.80 10.92
C ALA A 179 20.12 -4.80 9.78
N ALA A 180 19.13 -4.11 9.21
CA ALA A 180 19.35 -3.10 8.19
C ALA A 180 20.01 -1.81 8.73
N ASP A 181 20.08 -1.61 10.03
CA ASP A 181 20.73 -0.45 10.66
C ASP A 181 22.27 -0.56 10.69
N GLU A 182 22.85 -1.72 10.36
CA GLU A 182 24.31 -1.89 10.34
C GLU A 182 24.99 -1.33 9.08
N SER A 183 24.25 -0.90 8.08
CA SER A 183 24.79 -0.43 6.79
C SER A 183 25.06 1.08 6.73
N VAL A 184 24.87 1.83 7.81
CA VAL A 184 25.20 3.25 7.91
C VAL A 184 26.43 3.44 8.80
N ARG A 185 27.57 3.09 8.26
CA ARG A 185 28.88 3.55 8.75
C ARG A 185 29.65 4.22 7.62
#